data_0f5a6b6398c22134004bc0b46935a89a
#
_entry.id   0f5a6b6398c22134004bc0b46935a89a
#
_cell.length_a   1.000
_cell.length_b   1.000
_cell.length_c   1.000
_cell.angle_alpha   90.00
_cell.angle_beta   90.00
_cell.angle_gamma   90.00
#
_symmetry.space_group_name_H-M   'P 1'
#
loop_
_entity.id
_entity.type
_entity.pdbx_description
1 polymer ?
#
loop_
_entity_poly.entity_id
_entity_poly.type
_entity_poly.pdbx_seq_one_letter_code
_entity_poly.pdbx_strand_id
1 'polypeptide(L)'
;FQLGKRVPVEAPQGTIEVVEFFWYNCPHCNAFEPSLEAWQKRLPADVVLRRVPVGFRDEFVPQQRLFFTLQEMGLTDKLHARVFAAIHVERLDLSRGTTIASWIGQQGVDKEKFGAIYDSAEVGKRVREATQLQDAYGVAGVPALGVGGRFYTDGAMAGSMARVLQVVDYLLADVRSGK
;
A
#
# COMPACT_ATOMS: atom_id res chain seq x y z
N PHE A 1 15.53 -0.41 -10.60
CA PHE A 1 15.83 -1.82 -10.96
C PHE A 1 14.75 -2.35 -11.90
N GLN A 2 15.16 -2.93 -13.01
CA GLN A 2 14.26 -3.61 -13.94
C GLN A 2 14.09 -5.06 -13.50
N LEU A 3 12.84 -5.50 -13.39
CA LEU A 3 12.52 -6.88 -13.01
C LEU A 3 12.90 -7.86 -14.14
N GLY A 4 13.43 -9.02 -13.78
CA GLY A 4 13.77 -10.09 -14.74
C GLY A 4 12.54 -10.72 -15.40
N LYS A 5 11.38 -10.63 -14.77
CA LYS A 5 10.10 -11.14 -15.24
C LYS A 5 9.01 -10.08 -15.00
N ARG A 6 8.12 -9.91 -15.98
CA ARG A 6 6.97 -9.02 -15.79
C ARG A 6 6.02 -9.56 -14.72
N VAL A 7 5.57 -8.66 -13.86
CA VAL A 7 4.54 -8.94 -12.87
C VAL A 7 3.18 -8.53 -13.44
N PRO A 8 2.12 -9.34 -13.26
CA PRO A 8 0.78 -8.95 -13.67
C PRO A 8 0.33 -7.68 -12.96
N VAL A 9 -0.40 -6.83 -13.68
CA VAL A 9 -1.00 -5.59 -13.15
C VAL A 9 -2.52 -5.72 -13.13
N GLU A 10 -3.16 -5.08 -12.15
CA GLU A 10 -4.63 -5.04 -12.03
C GLU A 10 -5.25 -3.78 -12.65
N ALA A 11 -4.42 -2.79 -12.98
CA ALA A 11 -4.89 -1.55 -13.57
C ALA A 11 -5.61 -1.79 -14.91
N PRO A 12 -6.62 -0.98 -15.24
CA PRO A 12 -7.30 -1.06 -16.52
C PRO A 12 -6.34 -0.97 -17.70
N GLN A 13 -6.68 -1.66 -18.78
CA GLN A 13 -5.90 -1.60 -20.02
C GLN A 13 -5.76 -0.15 -20.49
N GLY A 14 -4.56 0.25 -20.93
CA GLY A 14 -4.24 1.62 -21.32
C GLY A 14 -3.81 2.53 -20.18
N THR A 15 -3.76 2.01 -18.95
CA THR A 15 -3.20 2.72 -17.80
C THR A 15 -1.91 2.07 -17.32
N ILE A 16 -1.10 2.84 -16.57
CA ILE A 16 0.13 2.37 -15.93
C ILE A 16 -0.11 2.29 -14.43
N GLU A 17 0.07 1.10 -13.87
CA GLU A 17 -0.04 0.87 -12.43
C GLU A 17 1.27 1.22 -11.74
N VAL A 18 1.18 2.05 -10.71
CA VAL A 18 2.23 2.24 -9.71
C VAL A 18 1.75 1.60 -8.42
N VAL A 19 2.54 0.69 -7.88
CA VAL A 19 2.23 0.01 -6.61
C VAL A 19 3.12 0.57 -5.52
N GLU A 20 2.53 1.02 -4.42
CA GLU A 20 3.28 1.28 -3.19
C GLU A 20 3.13 0.10 -2.25
N PHE A 21 4.26 -0.50 -1.86
CA PHE A 21 4.33 -1.48 -0.79
C PHE A 21 4.61 -0.77 0.53
N PHE A 22 3.78 -1.01 1.54
CA PHE A 22 3.86 -0.31 2.82
C PHE A 22 3.49 -1.21 4.00
N TRP A 23 3.77 -0.74 5.20
CA TRP A 23 3.34 -1.31 6.46
C TRP A 23 2.92 -0.20 7.41
N TYR A 24 1.75 -0.31 8.03
CA TYR A 24 1.25 0.73 8.92
C TYR A 24 2.18 1.03 10.11
N ASN A 25 2.86 0.03 10.66
CA ASN A 25 3.80 0.24 11.76
C ASN A 25 5.15 0.84 11.33
N CYS A 26 5.41 0.95 10.05
CA CYS A 26 6.69 1.45 9.54
C CYS A 26 6.79 2.97 9.66
N PRO A 27 7.75 3.51 10.45
CA PRO A 27 7.94 4.96 10.57
C PRO A 27 8.28 5.64 9.24
N HIS A 28 9.05 4.99 8.38
CA HIS A 28 9.40 5.53 7.06
C HIS A 28 8.18 5.58 6.12
N CYS A 29 7.28 4.61 6.20
CA CYS A 29 6.02 4.63 5.45
C CYS A 29 5.13 5.78 5.94
N ASN A 30 5.04 5.98 7.25
CA ASN A 30 4.31 7.11 7.84
C ASN A 30 4.87 8.45 7.36
N ALA A 31 6.19 8.62 7.39
CA ALA A 31 6.85 9.84 6.95
C ALA A 31 6.69 10.11 5.44
N PHE A 32 6.58 9.04 4.64
CA PHE A 32 6.45 9.13 3.19
C PHE A 32 5.02 9.43 2.72
N GLU A 33 4.02 9.05 3.48
CA GLU A 33 2.60 9.13 3.08
C GLU A 33 2.15 10.53 2.61
N PRO A 34 2.49 11.65 3.29
CA PRO A 34 2.11 12.98 2.80
C PRO A 34 2.68 13.31 1.41
N SER A 35 3.92 12.92 1.15
CA SER A 35 4.56 13.12 -0.16
C SER A 35 3.92 12.26 -1.24
N LEU A 36 3.59 11.01 -0.94
CA LEU A 36 2.91 10.11 -1.84
C LEU A 36 1.49 10.61 -2.17
N GLU A 37 0.76 11.08 -1.18
CA GLU A 37 -0.59 11.64 -1.37
C GLU A 37 -0.57 12.89 -2.25
N ALA A 38 0.38 13.80 -2.01
CA ALA A 38 0.56 14.98 -2.84
C ALA A 38 0.93 14.62 -4.29
N TRP A 39 1.80 13.61 -4.47
CA TRP A 39 2.16 13.08 -5.77
C TRP A 39 0.96 12.44 -6.49
N GLN A 40 0.16 11.66 -5.79
CA GLN A 40 -1.06 11.04 -6.33
C GLN A 40 -2.04 12.08 -6.89
N LYS A 41 -2.21 13.21 -6.21
CA LYS A 41 -3.13 14.29 -6.64
C LYS A 41 -2.74 14.94 -7.98
N ARG A 42 -1.48 14.86 -8.37
CA ARG A 42 -0.97 15.43 -9.64
C ARG A 42 -0.71 14.39 -10.72
N LEU A 43 -1.14 13.16 -10.53
CA LEU A 43 -0.97 12.10 -11.52
C LEU A 43 -1.78 12.37 -12.79
N PRO A 44 -1.21 12.07 -13.97
CA PRO A 44 -1.99 12.02 -15.21
C PRO A 44 -3.09 10.96 -15.15
N ALA A 45 -4.11 11.12 -15.97
CA ALA A 45 -5.25 10.20 -15.99
C ALA A 45 -4.89 8.76 -16.40
N ASP A 46 -3.75 8.56 -17.06
CA ASP A 46 -3.25 7.25 -17.46
C ASP A 46 -2.42 6.52 -16.39
N VAL A 47 -2.27 7.09 -15.21
CA VAL A 47 -1.51 6.49 -14.10
C VAL A 47 -2.42 6.23 -12.90
N VAL A 48 -2.35 5.03 -12.37
CA VAL A 48 -3.12 4.60 -11.20
C VAL A 48 -2.16 4.21 -10.08
N LEU A 49 -2.34 4.81 -8.89
CA LEU A 49 -1.63 4.40 -7.68
C LEU A 49 -2.44 3.34 -6.95
N ARG A 50 -1.81 2.22 -6.67
CA ARG A 50 -2.35 1.13 -5.86
C ARG A 50 -1.48 0.93 -4.63
N ARG A 51 -2.07 0.99 -3.44
CA ARG A 51 -1.38 0.68 -2.19
C ARG A 51 -1.54 -0.79 -1.84
N VAL A 52 -0.45 -1.42 -1.43
CA VAL A 52 -0.42 -2.86 -1.09
C VAL A 52 0.31 -3.05 0.24
N PRO A 53 -0.42 -3.48 1.28
CA PRO A 53 0.20 -3.76 2.58
C PRO A 53 1.03 -5.03 2.50
N VAL A 54 2.27 -4.99 2.98
CA VAL A 54 3.16 -6.15 2.98
C VAL A 54 2.86 -7.12 4.11
N GLY A 55 3.21 -8.39 3.90
CA GLY A 55 3.11 -9.46 4.88
C GLY A 55 4.41 -10.26 4.95
N PHE A 56 5.45 -9.68 5.56
CA PHE A 56 6.74 -10.36 5.71
C PHE A 56 6.68 -11.50 6.74
N ARG A 57 5.75 -11.41 7.69
CA ARG A 57 5.51 -12.41 8.74
C ARG A 57 4.02 -12.43 9.09
N ASP A 58 3.59 -13.45 9.80
CA ASP A 58 2.18 -13.63 10.20
C ASP A 58 1.65 -12.45 11.05
N GLU A 59 2.51 -11.80 11.81
CA GLU A 59 2.18 -10.62 12.63
C GLU A 59 1.68 -9.42 11.81
N PHE A 60 1.96 -9.39 10.51
CA PHE A 60 1.53 -8.31 9.60
C PHE A 60 0.08 -8.49 9.14
N VAL A 61 -0.45 -9.71 9.21
CA VAL A 61 -1.77 -10.06 8.65
C VAL A 61 -2.91 -9.21 9.22
N PRO A 62 -3.00 -8.93 10.53
CA PRO A 62 -4.07 -8.09 11.06
C PRO A 62 -4.13 -6.69 10.40
N GLN A 63 -3.00 -6.09 10.11
CA GLN A 63 -2.95 -4.78 9.46
C GLN A 63 -3.18 -4.86 7.95
N GLN A 64 -2.78 -5.95 7.30
CA GLN A 64 -3.19 -6.21 5.92
C GLN A 64 -4.72 -6.32 5.83
N ARG A 65 -5.35 -7.06 6.73
CA ARG A 65 -6.81 -7.17 6.80
C ARG A 65 -7.48 -5.83 7.09
N LEU A 66 -6.90 -5.02 7.97
CA LEU A 66 -7.39 -3.65 8.22
C LEU A 66 -7.43 -2.82 6.94
N PHE A 67 -6.34 -2.78 6.19
CA PHE A 67 -6.27 -2.01 4.94
C PHE A 67 -7.35 -2.46 3.95
N PHE A 68 -7.45 -3.76 3.68
CA PHE A 68 -8.41 -4.27 2.71
C PHE A 68 -9.87 -4.13 3.17
N THR A 69 -10.12 -4.21 4.47
CA THR A 69 -11.45 -3.95 5.03
C THR A 69 -11.86 -2.49 4.82
N LEU A 70 -10.96 -1.55 5.10
CA LEU A 70 -11.21 -0.13 4.83
C LEU A 70 -11.47 0.13 3.34
N GLN A 71 -10.71 -0.52 2.48
CA GLN A 71 -10.89 -0.40 1.03
C GLN A 71 -12.26 -0.93 0.59
N GLU A 72 -12.66 -2.10 1.06
CA GLU A 72 -13.96 -2.71 0.75
C GLU A 72 -15.13 -1.87 1.23
N MET A 73 -14.98 -1.20 2.38
CA MET A 73 -15.99 -0.30 2.94
C MET A 73 -15.97 1.11 2.33
N GLY A 74 -15.05 1.41 1.41
CA GLY A 74 -14.90 2.75 0.83
C GLY A 74 -14.36 3.78 1.84
N LEU A 75 -13.64 3.36 2.86
CA LEU A 75 -13.15 4.19 3.97
C LEU A 75 -11.67 4.54 3.88
N THR A 76 -10.96 4.13 2.83
CA THR A 76 -9.51 4.37 2.70
C THR A 76 -9.19 5.86 2.75
N ASP A 77 -9.85 6.70 1.97
CA ASP A 77 -9.59 8.13 1.94
C ASP A 77 -9.84 8.79 3.30
N LYS A 78 -10.83 8.29 4.05
CA LYS A 78 -11.18 8.84 5.36
C LYS A 78 -10.25 8.38 6.48
N LEU A 79 -9.82 7.12 6.46
CA LEU A 79 -9.20 6.48 7.63
C LEU A 79 -7.74 6.06 7.44
N HIS A 80 -7.22 5.97 6.22
CA HIS A 80 -5.84 5.52 5.97
C HIS A 80 -4.80 6.38 6.73
N ALA A 81 -4.87 7.69 6.59
CA ALA A 81 -4.00 8.62 7.31
C ALA A 81 -4.21 8.56 8.83
N ARG A 82 -5.45 8.32 9.28
CA ARG A 82 -5.77 8.18 10.71
C ARG A 82 -5.18 6.92 11.33
N VAL A 83 -5.06 5.82 10.59
CA VAL A 83 -4.36 4.61 11.08
C VAL A 83 -2.90 4.94 11.36
N PHE A 84 -2.22 5.61 10.44
CA PHE A 84 -0.84 6.06 10.67
C PHE A 84 -0.74 6.99 11.89
N ALA A 85 -1.63 7.96 12.02
CA ALA A 85 -1.64 8.88 13.17
C ALA A 85 -1.89 8.14 14.49
N ALA A 86 -2.82 7.20 14.52
CA ALA A 86 -3.09 6.40 15.71
C ALA A 86 -1.85 5.64 16.20
N ILE A 87 -1.10 5.05 15.29
CA ILE A 87 0.10 4.28 15.61
C ILE A 87 1.28 5.21 15.98
N HIS A 88 1.58 6.20 15.14
CA HIS A 88 2.83 6.96 15.21
C HIS A 88 2.74 8.24 16.04
N VAL A 89 1.57 8.82 16.19
CA VAL A 89 1.34 10.03 16.99
C VAL A 89 0.71 9.68 18.34
N GLU A 90 -0.41 8.95 18.31
CA GLU A 90 -1.15 8.57 19.54
C GLU A 90 -0.53 7.36 20.26
N ARG A 91 0.41 6.67 19.62
CA ARG A 91 1.13 5.50 20.15
C ARG A 91 0.23 4.31 20.50
N LEU A 92 -0.85 4.14 19.76
CA LEU A 92 -1.73 2.99 19.92
C LEU A 92 -1.13 1.74 19.27
N ASP A 93 -1.35 0.60 19.93
CA ASP A 93 -0.99 -0.71 19.37
C ASP A 93 -2.14 -1.25 18.52
N LEU A 94 -2.06 -1.10 17.20
CA LEU A 94 -3.01 -1.65 16.23
C LEU A 94 -2.46 -2.91 15.54
N SER A 95 -1.64 -3.69 16.22
CA SER A 95 -1.06 -4.92 15.67
C SER A 95 -1.96 -6.15 15.75
N ARG A 96 -3.07 -6.07 16.49
CA ARG A 96 -3.99 -7.19 16.73
C ARG A 96 -5.42 -6.85 16.31
N GLY A 97 -6.15 -7.88 15.85
CA GLY A 97 -7.54 -7.71 15.43
C GLY A 97 -8.45 -7.12 16.50
N THR A 98 -8.23 -7.47 17.77
CA THR A 98 -9.03 -6.96 18.92
C THR A 98 -8.82 -5.46 19.14
N THR A 99 -7.58 -4.99 19.09
CA THR A 99 -7.27 -3.55 19.23
C THR A 99 -7.72 -2.75 18.02
N ILE A 100 -7.60 -3.32 16.83
CA ILE A 100 -8.14 -2.72 15.58
C ILE A 100 -9.66 -2.56 15.70
N ALA A 101 -10.39 -3.59 16.10
CA ALA A 101 -11.85 -3.54 16.24
C ALA A 101 -12.31 -2.46 17.25
N SER A 102 -11.60 -2.34 18.37
CA SER A 102 -11.86 -1.31 19.38
C SER A 102 -11.65 0.09 18.80
N TRP A 103 -10.53 0.31 18.13
CA TRP A 103 -10.21 1.60 17.51
C TRP A 103 -11.22 1.99 16.41
N ILE A 104 -11.61 1.03 15.57
CA ILE A 104 -12.59 1.24 14.50
C ILE A 104 -13.93 1.74 15.07
N GLY A 105 -14.39 1.18 16.19
CA GLY A 105 -15.60 1.64 16.86
C GLY A 105 -15.50 3.10 17.31
N GLN A 106 -14.34 3.54 17.73
CA GLN A 106 -14.09 4.94 18.11
C GLN A 106 -14.09 5.91 16.92
N GLN A 107 -13.90 5.40 15.71
CA GLN A 107 -13.96 6.21 14.48
C GLN A 107 -15.37 6.39 13.92
N GLY A 108 -16.39 5.90 14.62
CA GLY A 108 -17.79 5.99 14.17
C GLY A 108 -18.13 4.99 13.06
N VAL A 109 -17.36 3.94 12.90
CA VAL A 109 -17.61 2.86 11.95
C VAL A 109 -18.43 1.76 12.61
N ASP A 110 -19.38 1.19 11.85
CA ASP A 110 -20.15 0.02 12.30
C ASP A 110 -19.22 -1.18 12.55
N LYS A 111 -19.05 -1.53 13.83
CA LYS A 111 -18.12 -2.60 14.26
C LYS A 111 -18.54 -3.98 13.75
N GLU A 112 -19.83 -4.27 13.69
CA GLU A 112 -20.33 -5.57 13.24
C GLU A 112 -20.07 -5.73 11.73
N LYS A 113 -20.38 -4.71 10.95
CA LYS A 113 -20.10 -4.71 9.51
C LYS A 113 -18.59 -4.79 9.23
N PHE A 114 -17.80 -4.01 9.96
CA PHE A 114 -16.34 -4.06 9.84
C PHE A 114 -15.81 -5.47 10.17
N GLY A 115 -16.23 -6.07 11.28
CA GLY A 115 -15.79 -7.39 11.71
C GLY A 115 -16.14 -8.49 10.72
N ALA A 116 -17.35 -8.44 10.16
CA ALA A 116 -17.81 -9.41 9.15
C ALA A 116 -16.94 -9.36 7.88
N ILE A 117 -16.57 -8.16 7.41
CA ILE A 117 -15.70 -7.97 6.24
C ILE A 117 -14.26 -8.35 6.59
N TYR A 118 -13.76 -7.91 7.75
CA TYR A 118 -12.41 -8.19 8.22
C TYR A 118 -12.12 -9.70 8.29
N ASP A 119 -13.08 -10.49 8.75
CA ASP A 119 -12.95 -11.95 8.86
C ASP A 119 -13.35 -12.70 7.58
N SER A 120 -13.77 -11.99 6.54
CA SER A 120 -14.27 -12.60 5.32
C SER A 120 -13.22 -13.35 4.52
N ALA A 121 -13.65 -14.35 3.74
CA ALA A 121 -12.81 -15.08 2.82
C ALA A 121 -12.23 -14.16 1.72
N GLU A 122 -13.00 -13.16 1.29
CA GLU A 122 -12.54 -12.18 0.27
C GLU A 122 -11.37 -11.36 0.77
N VAL A 123 -11.43 -10.81 1.98
CA VAL A 123 -10.30 -10.08 2.59
C VAL A 123 -9.10 -11.01 2.77
N GLY A 124 -9.32 -12.25 3.21
CA GLY A 124 -8.25 -13.25 3.29
C GLY A 124 -7.58 -13.54 1.94
N LYS A 125 -8.35 -13.59 0.87
CA LYS A 125 -7.85 -13.74 -0.50
C LYS A 125 -6.97 -12.55 -0.90
N ARG A 126 -7.44 -11.33 -0.66
CA ARG A 126 -6.67 -10.10 -0.96
C ARG A 126 -5.36 -10.02 -0.19
N VAL A 127 -5.34 -10.46 1.07
CA VAL A 127 -4.13 -10.56 1.88
C VAL A 127 -3.10 -11.51 1.22
N ARG A 128 -3.54 -12.68 0.77
CA ARG A 128 -2.66 -13.63 0.06
C ARG A 128 -2.13 -13.06 -1.26
N GLU A 129 -2.99 -12.41 -2.04
CA GLU A 129 -2.62 -11.76 -3.30
C GLU A 129 -1.60 -10.64 -3.07
N ALA A 130 -1.75 -9.84 -2.00
CA ALA A 130 -0.81 -8.80 -1.63
C ALA A 130 0.58 -9.38 -1.31
N THR A 131 0.64 -10.46 -0.56
CA THR A 131 1.90 -11.15 -0.23
C THR A 131 2.54 -11.77 -1.48
N GLN A 132 1.74 -12.38 -2.36
CA GLN A 132 2.23 -12.89 -3.63
C GLN A 132 2.80 -11.79 -4.54
N LEU A 133 2.14 -10.64 -4.58
CA LEU A 133 2.63 -9.48 -5.35
C LEU A 133 3.94 -8.94 -4.77
N GLN A 134 4.02 -8.82 -3.44
CA GLN A 134 5.25 -8.49 -2.71
C GLN A 134 6.41 -9.39 -3.14
N ASP A 135 6.19 -10.70 -3.16
CA ASP A 135 7.21 -11.68 -3.52
C ASP A 135 7.57 -11.60 -5.01
N ALA A 136 6.59 -11.37 -5.88
CA ALA A 136 6.81 -11.21 -7.31
C ALA A 136 7.68 -9.99 -7.67
N TYR A 137 7.54 -8.90 -6.90
CA TYR A 137 8.41 -7.73 -7.03
C TYR A 137 9.75 -7.87 -6.30
N GLY A 138 9.91 -8.89 -5.45
CA GLY A 138 11.12 -9.07 -4.64
C GLY A 138 11.28 -8.02 -3.56
N VAL A 139 10.18 -7.57 -2.96
CA VAL A 139 10.19 -6.53 -1.93
C VAL A 139 10.87 -7.04 -0.67
N ALA A 140 11.97 -6.39 -0.28
CA ALA A 140 12.74 -6.73 0.92
C ALA A 140 12.56 -5.73 2.07
N GLY A 141 12.01 -4.58 1.80
CA GLY A 141 11.77 -3.51 2.78
C GLY A 141 10.74 -2.51 2.28
N VAL A 142 10.22 -1.69 3.16
CA VAL A 142 9.19 -0.70 2.86
C VAL A 142 9.57 0.69 3.38
N PRO A 143 9.09 1.77 2.76
CA PRO A 143 8.25 1.80 1.55
C PRO A 143 9.01 1.42 0.29
N ALA A 144 8.32 0.80 -0.66
CA ALA A 144 8.87 0.42 -1.95
C ALA A 144 7.84 0.65 -3.06
N LEU A 145 8.30 0.97 -4.27
CA LEU A 145 7.45 1.29 -5.41
C LEU A 145 7.71 0.33 -6.58
N GLY A 146 6.62 -0.21 -7.14
CA GLY A 146 6.64 -0.97 -8.39
C GLY A 146 5.99 -0.16 -9.50
N VAL A 147 6.52 -0.22 -10.73
CA VAL A 147 6.02 0.56 -11.86
C VAL A 147 5.74 -0.35 -13.06
N GLY A 148 4.48 -0.40 -13.46
CA GLY A 148 4.02 -1.10 -14.66
C GLY A 148 4.32 -2.60 -14.70
N GLY A 149 4.51 -3.23 -13.57
CA GLY A 149 4.91 -4.65 -13.50
C GLY A 149 6.32 -4.92 -14.03
N ARG A 150 7.13 -3.89 -14.24
CA ARG A 150 8.45 -3.97 -14.88
C ARG A 150 9.60 -3.45 -14.04
N PHE A 151 9.36 -2.44 -13.24
CA PHE A 151 10.40 -1.74 -12.49
C PHE A 151 10.09 -1.71 -11.01
N TYR A 152 11.14 -1.67 -10.22
CA TYR A 152 11.11 -1.57 -8.76
C TYR A 152 12.10 -0.53 -8.29
N THR A 153 11.72 0.26 -7.29
CA THR A 153 12.63 1.19 -6.62
C THR A 153 12.23 1.35 -5.14
N ASP A 154 13.19 1.76 -4.34
CA ASP A 154 13.03 2.11 -2.93
C ASP A 154 13.99 3.23 -2.52
N GLY A 155 13.97 3.61 -1.25
CA GLY A 155 14.84 4.68 -0.74
C GLY A 155 16.33 4.38 -0.86
N ALA A 156 16.73 3.11 -0.72
CA ALA A 156 18.13 2.72 -0.86
C ALA A 156 18.60 2.83 -2.31
N MET A 157 17.79 2.37 -3.25
CA MET A 157 18.10 2.42 -4.69
C MET A 157 18.09 3.85 -5.25
N ALA A 158 17.13 4.67 -4.79
CA ALA A 158 17.01 6.08 -5.23
C ALA A 158 17.98 7.02 -4.50
N GLY A 159 18.59 6.55 -3.42
CA GLY A 159 19.48 7.34 -2.57
C GLY A 159 18.75 8.07 -1.42
N SER A 160 17.46 8.26 -1.52
CA SER A 160 16.59 8.79 -0.44
C SER A 160 15.11 8.61 -0.80
N MET A 161 14.22 8.67 0.18
CA MET A 161 12.78 8.66 -0.08
C MET A 161 12.30 9.90 -0.84
N ALA A 162 12.93 11.03 -0.64
CA ALA A 162 12.63 12.26 -1.41
C ALA A 162 12.84 12.09 -2.92
N ARG A 163 13.77 11.22 -3.32
CA ARG A 163 14.08 10.95 -4.73
C ARG A 163 13.25 9.83 -5.33
N VAL A 164 12.62 8.99 -4.52
CA VAL A 164 11.85 7.82 -5.02
C VAL A 164 10.79 8.23 -6.02
N LEU A 165 10.00 9.27 -5.72
CA LEU A 165 8.93 9.72 -6.62
C LEU A 165 9.47 10.31 -7.93
N GLN A 166 10.63 10.96 -7.90
CA GLN A 166 11.32 11.43 -9.12
C GLN A 166 11.77 10.25 -10.00
N VAL A 167 12.28 9.20 -9.37
CA VAL A 167 12.64 7.96 -10.06
C VAL A 167 11.40 7.31 -10.68
N VAL A 168 10.29 7.27 -9.94
CA VAL A 168 9.01 6.75 -10.47
C VAL A 168 8.54 7.56 -11.67
N ASP A 169 8.58 8.88 -11.61
CA ASP A 169 8.22 9.76 -12.74
C ASP A 169 9.06 9.45 -13.99
N TYR A 170 10.36 9.23 -13.81
CA TYR A 170 11.25 8.81 -14.90
C TYR A 170 10.86 7.43 -15.47
N LEU A 171 10.60 6.46 -14.59
CA LEU A 171 10.20 5.11 -15.01
C LEU A 171 8.84 5.07 -15.71
N LEU A 172 7.93 5.96 -15.34
CA LEU A 172 6.65 6.13 -16.04
C LEU A 172 6.86 6.57 -17.51
N ALA A 173 7.80 7.49 -17.74
CA ALA A 173 8.16 7.89 -19.08
C ALA A 173 8.75 6.73 -19.91
N ASP A 174 9.58 5.90 -19.29
CA ASP A 174 10.14 4.69 -19.94
C ASP A 174 9.04 3.68 -20.29
N VAL A 175 8.11 3.42 -19.38
CA VAL A 175 6.98 2.51 -19.64
C VAL A 175 6.13 3.01 -20.81
N ARG A 176 5.82 4.32 -20.88
CA ARG A 176 5.05 4.92 -21.96
C ARG A 176 5.75 4.81 -23.31
N SER A 177 7.07 4.92 -23.33
CA SER A 177 7.85 4.83 -24.58
C SER A 177 8.06 3.41 -25.07
N GLY A 178 7.62 2.40 -24.30
CA GLY A 178 7.79 0.98 -24.63
C GLY A 178 9.24 0.47 -24.52
N LYS A 179 10.12 1.26 -23.91
CA LYS A 179 11.53 0.90 -23.66
C LYS A 179 11.69 -0.08 -22.52
#